data_ac9ba4537dab9f9cc7e7b23e4af61c6b
#
_entry.id   ac9ba4537dab9f9cc7e7b23e4af61c6b
#
_cell.length_a   1.000
_cell.length_b   1.000
_cell.length_c   1.000
_cell.angle_alpha   90.00
_cell.angle_beta   90.00
_cell.angle_gamma   90.00
#
_symmetry.space_group_name_H-M   'P 1'
#
loop_
_entity.id
_entity.type
_entity.pdbx_description
1 polymer ?
#
loop_
_entity_poly.entity_id
_entity_poly.type
_entity_poly.pdbx_seq_one_letter_code
_entity_poly.pdbx_strand_id
1 'polypeptide(L)'
;MFLDCDFKEKIIDTHCHLDSQAYFGYLDEMLMHAFASGIDKIIIPGADIKDLPRSREIAHSYENVYFSCGVHPYDIDDFDLDILKEFIDDKKCVAVGECGLDYYRLKNNDSHIKTKQKEIFITQIELAIAYKKPLIVHVRDANEDSFNILKSYAKYLQGGVLHCFNASELLLQLANDGFYFGIGGVLTFKNAKNLIEILPKIPKDKIVLETDGPYLTPEPYRGKTNDPILTHFVAQKIAQVLQLDKQEVIKLTNFNAKRLFFQGL
;
A
#
# COMPACT_ATOMS: atom_id res chain seq x y z
N MET A 1 -9.95 23.14 -10.24
CA MET A 1 -9.24 24.09 -9.38
C MET A 1 -7.82 23.56 -9.31
N PHE A 2 -6.96 24.06 -10.18
CA PHE A 2 -5.57 23.64 -10.26
C PHE A 2 -4.87 24.14 -9.00
N LEU A 3 -4.20 23.23 -8.30
CA LEU A 3 -3.29 23.58 -7.24
C LEU A 3 -2.06 24.21 -7.92
N ASP A 4 -2.05 25.54 -8.12
CA ASP A 4 -0.85 26.32 -8.45
C ASP A 4 0.08 26.25 -7.22
N CYS A 5 0.78 25.14 -7.08
CA CYS A 5 1.79 24.94 -6.07
C CYS A 5 3.11 24.63 -6.77
N ASP A 6 4.10 25.47 -6.49
CA ASP A 6 5.50 25.16 -6.79
C ASP A 6 5.87 23.94 -5.91
N PHE A 7 5.68 22.72 -6.44
CA PHE A 7 5.90 21.48 -5.72
C PHE A 7 7.41 21.24 -5.54
N LYS A 8 7.95 21.76 -4.44
CA LYS A 8 9.37 21.53 -4.07
C LYS A 8 9.66 20.05 -3.85
N GLU A 9 8.67 19.31 -3.34
CA GLU A 9 8.74 17.87 -3.12
C GLU A 9 7.49 17.23 -3.74
N LYS A 10 7.67 16.14 -4.50
CA LYS A 10 6.59 15.37 -5.13
C LYS A 10 6.25 14.16 -4.27
N ILE A 11 5.02 13.66 -4.33
CA ILE A 11 4.52 12.54 -3.51
C ILE A 11 4.75 11.21 -4.20
N ILE A 12 5.15 10.20 -3.44
CA ILE A 12 5.09 8.79 -3.85
C ILE A 12 3.81 8.19 -3.26
N ASP A 13 2.91 7.72 -4.13
CA ASP A 13 1.73 6.95 -3.77
C ASP A 13 2.10 5.45 -3.73
N THR A 14 2.18 4.89 -2.54
CA THR A 14 2.67 3.51 -2.36
C THR A 14 1.62 2.43 -2.61
N HIS A 15 0.34 2.81 -2.89
CA HIS A 15 -0.73 1.85 -3.09
C HIS A 15 -1.92 2.47 -3.85
N CYS A 16 -2.00 2.19 -5.15
CA CYS A 16 -3.13 2.62 -5.99
C CYS A 16 -3.40 1.59 -7.09
N HIS A 17 -4.60 1.01 -7.12
CA HIS A 17 -5.03 0.00 -8.10
C HIS A 17 -5.32 0.65 -9.47
N LEU A 18 -4.27 1.14 -10.15
CA LEU A 18 -4.40 1.74 -11.49
C LEU A 18 -4.92 0.76 -12.55
N ASP A 19 -4.79 -0.53 -12.31
CA ASP A 19 -5.32 -1.64 -13.10
C ASP A 19 -6.84 -1.82 -12.97
N SER A 20 -7.47 -1.17 -11.98
CA SER A 20 -8.91 -1.24 -11.75
C SER A 20 -9.73 -0.74 -12.97
N GLN A 21 -10.84 -1.43 -13.22
CA GLN A 21 -11.82 -1.02 -14.23
C GLN A 21 -12.39 0.39 -14.00
N ALA A 22 -12.34 0.89 -12.75
CA ALA A 22 -12.79 2.23 -12.42
C ALA A 22 -12.00 3.34 -13.17
N TYR A 23 -10.81 3.04 -13.67
CA TYR A 23 -9.96 3.98 -14.42
C TYR A 23 -9.98 3.76 -15.93
N PHE A 24 -10.76 2.79 -16.44
CA PHE A 24 -10.81 2.52 -17.87
C PHE A 24 -11.32 3.74 -18.65
N GLY A 25 -10.62 4.08 -19.71
CA GLY A 25 -10.98 5.15 -20.62
C GLY A 25 -10.47 6.54 -20.23
N TYR A 26 -9.93 6.73 -19.01
CA TYR A 26 -9.35 8.02 -18.60
C TYR A 26 -8.04 7.92 -17.80
N LEU A 27 -7.45 6.71 -17.72
CA LEU A 27 -6.21 6.46 -16.99
C LEU A 27 -5.06 7.38 -17.43
N ASP A 28 -4.88 7.55 -18.74
CA ASP A 28 -3.81 8.40 -19.31
C ASP A 28 -3.96 9.86 -18.88
N GLU A 29 -5.18 10.40 -19.00
CA GLU A 29 -5.49 11.78 -18.59
C GLU A 29 -5.26 11.97 -17.08
N MET A 30 -5.74 11.02 -16.27
CA MET A 30 -5.56 11.03 -14.82
C MET A 30 -4.07 11.01 -14.45
N LEU A 31 -3.27 10.12 -15.02
CA LEU A 31 -1.84 10.01 -14.72
C LEU A 31 -1.06 11.24 -15.18
N MET A 32 -1.32 11.75 -16.38
CA MET A 32 -0.71 13.02 -16.84
C MET A 32 -1.01 14.16 -15.86
N HIS A 33 -2.26 14.27 -15.41
CA HIS A 33 -2.66 15.27 -14.43
C HIS A 33 -1.99 15.05 -13.07
N ALA A 34 -1.94 13.81 -12.58
CA ALA A 34 -1.31 13.46 -11.30
C ALA A 34 0.19 13.83 -11.30
N PHE A 35 0.95 13.45 -12.33
CA PHE A 35 2.37 13.75 -12.43
C PHE A 35 2.65 15.25 -12.59
N ALA A 36 1.81 15.96 -13.35
CA ALA A 36 1.88 17.43 -13.47
C ALA A 36 1.54 18.14 -12.15
N SER A 37 0.75 17.49 -11.28
CA SER A 37 0.26 18.03 -10.00
C SER A 37 1.05 17.54 -8.78
N GLY A 38 2.28 17.05 -8.97
CA GLY A 38 3.20 16.78 -7.88
C GLY A 38 3.17 15.33 -7.34
N ILE A 39 2.68 14.37 -8.12
CA ILE A 39 2.95 12.96 -7.87
C ILE A 39 4.28 12.58 -8.53
N ASP A 40 5.17 11.88 -7.81
CA ASP A 40 6.46 11.41 -8.32
C ASP A 40 6.36 9.99 -8.85
N LYS A 41 5.86 9.08 -8.02
CA LYS A 41 5.76 7.65 -8.33
C LYS A 41 4.47 7.07 -7.81
N ILE A 42 4.02 5.98 -8.46
CA ILE A 42 2.84 5.20 -8.02
C ILE A 42 3.21 3.73 -8.06
N ILE A 43 2.79 2.97 -7.03
CA ILE A 43 2.90 1.51 -6.99
C ILE A 43 1.50 0.91 -7.13
N ILE A 44 1.33 0.05 -8.14
CA ILE A 44 0.12 -0.76 -8.32
C ILE A 44 0.28 -2.03 -7.48
N PRO A 45 -0.56 -2.27 -6.46
CA PRO A 45 -0.52 -3.52 -5.71
C PRO A 45 -1.10 -4.67 -6.55
N GLY A 46 -0.43 -5.82 -6.55
CA GLY A 46 -0.98 -7.04 -7.15
C GLY A 46 -1.99 -7.67 -6.20
N ALA A 47 -3.24 -7.72 -6.58
CA ALA A 47 -4.33 -8.29 -5.76
C ALA A 47 -4.89 -9.59 -6.33
N ASP A 48 -5.13 -9.66 -7.64
CA ASP A 48 -5.52 -10.87 -8.37
C ASP A 48 -4.46 -11.20 -9.43
N ILE A 49 -4.11 -12.48 -9.55
CA ILE A 49 -3.16 -12.94 -10.57
C ILE A 49 -3.63 -12.61 -12.00
N LYS A 50 -4.94 -12.52 -12.22
CA LYS A 50 -5.55 -12.17 -13.50
C LYS A 50 -5.27 -10.72 -13.92
N ASP A 51 -5.06 -9.83 -12.97
CA ASP A 51 -4.80 -8.42 -13.20
C ASP A 51 -3.28 -8.09 -13.32
N LEU A 52 -2.38 -9.01 -12.91
CA LEU A 52 -0.94 -8.80 -12.99
C LEU A 52 -0.41 -8.47 -14.40
N PRO A 53 -0.91 -9.09 -15.50
CA PRO A 53 -0.49 -8.70 -16.84
C PRO A 53 -0.80 -7.23 -17.14
N ARG A 54 -1.97 -6.72 -16.70
CA ARG A 54 -2.36 -5.32 -16.87
C ARG A 54 -1.54 -4.40 -15.99
N SER A 55 -1.31 -4.76 -14.73
CA SER A 55 -0.45 -3.98 -13.81
C SER A 55 0.96 -3.80 -14.39
N ARG A 56 1.55 -4.88 -14.94
CA ARG A 56 2.85 -4.85 -15.62
C ARG A 56 2.82 -3.97 -16.86
N GLU A 57 1.79 -4.09 -17.71
CA GLU A 57 1.61 -3.27 -18.92
C GLU A 57 1.57 -1.79 -18.58
N ILE A 58 0.76 -1.39 -17.60
CA ILE A 58 0.68 0.00 -17.12
C ILE A 58 2.04 0.46 -16.60
N ALA A 59 2.69 -0.33 -15.73
CA ALA A 59 3.98 0.03 -15.17
C ALA A 59 5.07 0.23 -16.25
N HIS A 60 5.05 -0.55 -17.34
CA HIS A 60 5.97 -0.37 -18.46
C HIS A 60 5.60 0.78 -19.38
N SER A 61 4.33 1.18 -19.43
CA SER A 61 3.88 2.33 -20.24
C SER A 61 4.25 3.68 -19.62
N TYR A 62 4.49 3.74 -18.30
CA TYR A 62 4.84 4.97 -17.60
C TYR A 62 6.13 4.81 -16.79
N GLU A 63 7.08 5.74 -16.99
CA GLU A 63 8.39 5.70 -16.29
C GLU A 63 8.25 5.65 -14.77
N ASN A 64 7.29 6.40 -14.23
CA ASN A 64 7.10 6.61 -12.80
C ASN A 64 6.08 5.67 -12.16
N VAL A 65 5.58 4.66 -12.89
CA VAL A 65 4.69 3.64 -12.35
C VAL A 65 5.45 2.33 -12.16
N TYR A 66 5.20 1.70 -11.02
CA TYR A 66 5.75 0.42 -10.60
C TYR A 66 4.61 -0.49 -10.18
N PHE A 67 4.88 -1.77 -9.99
CA PHE A 67 3.87 -2.71 -9.49
C PHE A 67 4.47 -3.67 -8.45
N SER A 68 3.61 -4.38 -7.75
CA SER A 68 3.96 -5.54 -6.95
C SER A 68 3.21 -6.77 -7.45
N CYS A 69 3.72 -7.96 -7.14
CA CYS A 69 3.04 -9.20 -7.48
C CYS A 69 2.61 -9.93 -6.21
N GLY A 70 1.34 -10.28 -6.12
CA GLY A 70 0.76 -10.95 -4.97
C GLY A 70 -0.67 -11.37 -5.21
N VAL A 71 -1.26 -12.01 -4.18
CA VAL A 71 -2.65 -12.44 -4.16
C VAL A 71 -3.28 -12.01 -2.85
N HIS A 72 -4.32 -11.17 -2.97
CA HIS A 72 -5.10 -10.67 -1.87
C HIS A 72 -5.86 -11.82 -1.15
N PRO A 73 -6.08 -11.76 0.18
CA PRO A 73 -6.78 -12.81 0.91
C PRO A 73 -8.21 -13.12 0.44
N TYR A 74 -8.83 -12.28 -0.38
CA TYR A 74 -10.11 -12.60 -1.02
C TYR A 74 -9.99 -13.45 -2.29
N ASP A 75 -8.82 -13.45 -2.93
CA ASP A 75 -8.59 -14.08 -4.24
C ASP A 75 -7.74 -15.35 -4.14
N ILE A 76 -7.66 -15.93 -2.93
CA ILE A 76 -6.85 -17.11 -2.60
C ILE A 76 -7.24 -18.39 -3.37
N ASP A 77 -8.43 -18.43 -3.95
CA ASP A 77 -8.86 -19.60 -4.73
C ASP A 77 -8.15 -19.68 -6.10
N ASP A 78 -7.70 -18.54 -6.61
CA ASP A 78 -6.95 -18.44 -7.85
C ASP A 78 -5.41 -18.41 -7.61
N PHE A 79 -4.94 -18.61 -6.38
CA PHE A 79 -3.52 -18.51 -6.05
C PHE A 79 -2.68 -19.52 -6.84
N ASP A 80 -1.68 -19.01 -7.55
CA ASP A 80 -0.68 -19.79 -8.27
C ASP A 80 0.71 -19.16 -8.10
N LEU A 81 1.60 -19.90 -7.42
CA LEU A 81 2.94 -19.44 -7.11
C LEU A 81 3.82 -19.29 -8.36
N ASP A 82 3.62 -20.15 -9.37
CA ASP A 82 4.44 -20.12 -10.58
C ASP A 82 4.08 -18.89 -11.43
N ILE A 83 2.81 -18.49 -11.45
CA ILE A 83 2.42 -17.20 -12.05
C ILE A 83 3.12 -16.05 -11.33
N LEU A 84 3.14 -16.00 -9.98
CA LEU A 84 3.83 -14.92 -9.26
C LEU A 84 5.32 -14.85 -9.62
N LYS A 85 5.97 -16.00 -9.81
CA LYS A 85 7.38 -16.08 -10.23
C LYS A 85 7.65 -15.50 -11.63
N GLU A 86 6.67 -15.49 -12.53
CA GLU A 86 6.80 -14.87 -13.85
C GLU A 86 6.87 -13.34 -13.79
N PHE A 87 6.34 -12.74 -12.72
CA PHE A 87 6.28 -11.29 -12.56
C PHE A 87 7.33 -10.72 -11.61
N ILE A 88 7.79 -11.50 -10.62
CA ILE A 88 8.61 -10.97 -9.53
C ILE A 88 10.00 -10.50 -9.99
N ASP A 89 10.57 -11.09 -11.05
CA ASP A 89 11.86 -10.69 -11.61
C ASP A 89 11.78 -9.48 -12.55
N ASP A 90 10.56 -8.99 -12.84
CA ASP A 90 10.41 -7.78 -13.66
C ASP A 90 11.04 -6.58 -12.93
N LYS A 91 11.80 -5.77 -13.67
CA LYS A 91 12.48 -4.57 -13.13
C LYS A 91 11.53 -3.53 -12.53
N LYS A 92 10.25 -3.54 -12.94
CA LYS A 92 9.21 -2.66 -12.41
C LYS A 92 8.46 -3.28 -11.23
N CYS A 93 8.65 -4.57 -10.94
CA CYS A 93 8.09 -5.22 -9.77
C CYS A 93 8.93 -4.87 -8.53
N VAL A 94 8.39 -4.10 -7.60
CA VAL A 94 9.13 -3.55 -6.45
C VAL A 94 8.81 -4.22 -5.11
N ALA A 95 7.81 -5.09 -5.04
CA ALA A 95 7.37 -5.74 -3.80
C ALA A 95 6.63 -7.06 -4.09
N VAL A 96 6.45 -7.87 -3.05
CA VAL A 96 5.44 -8.95 -3.03
C VAL A 96 4.20 -8.45 -2.29
N GLY A 97 3.06 -8.57 -2.89
CA GLY A 97 1.78 -8.12 -2.37
C GLY A 97 0.90 -7.52 -3.47
N GLU A 98 -0.31 -7.27 -3.12
CA GLU A 98 -0.94 -7.21 -1.82
C GLU A 98 -1.23 -8.62 -1.31
N CYS A 99 -0.76 -8.96 -0.12
CA CYS A 99 -0.96 -10.26 0.51
C CYS A 99 -1.28 -10.08 2.00
N GLY A 100 -1.78 -11.11 2.65
CA GLY A 100 -2.09 -10.97 4.07
C GLY A 100 -3.33 -11.74 4.51
N LEU A 101 -4.05 -11.19 5.50
CA LEU A 101 -5.22 -11.82 6.11
C LEU A 101 -6.40 -10.85 6.19
N ASP A 102 -7.58 -11.32 5.77
CA ASP A 102 -8.85 -10.60 5.93
C ASP A 102 -9.93 -11.54 6.48
N TYR A 103 -10.34 -11.30 7.72
CA TYR A 103 -11.38 -12.10 8.39
C TYR A 103 -12.72 -11.39 8.45
N TYR A 104 -12.83 -10.17 7.92
CA TYR A 104 -14.04 -9.33 8.05
C TYR A 104 -15.31 -9.99 7.52
N ARG A 105 -15.21 -10.74 6.41
CA ARG A 105 -16.37 -11.41 5.79
C ARG A 105 -16.55 -12.86 6.26
N LEU A 106 -15.60 -13.39 7.05
CA LEU A 106 -15.63 -14.78 7.46
C LEU A 106 -16.57 -15.00 8.65
N LYS A 107 -17.23 -16.16 8.65
CA LYS A 107 -18.10 -16.61 9.73
C LYS A 107 -17.36 -17.58 10.65
N ASN A 108 -17.96 -17.93 11.79
CA ASN A 108 -17.34 -18.79 12.77
C ASN A 108 -16.97 -20.20 12.25
N ASN A 109 -17.66 -20.69 11.20
CA ASN A 109 -17.40 -21.98 10.58
C ASN A 109 -16.40 -21.95 9.42
N ASP A 110 -15.83 -20.78 9.09
CA ASP A 110 -14.90 -20.59 7.97
C ASP A 110 -13.43 -20.78 8.39
N SER A 111 -13.17 -21.62 9.40
CA SER A 111 -11.82 -21.89 9.90
C SER A 111 -10.87 -22.41 8.81
N HIS A 112 -11.38 -23.19 7.86
CA HIS A 112 -10.61 -23.68 6.72
C HIS A 112 -10.14 -22.55 5.79
N ILE A 113 -10.96 -21.49 5.61
CA ILE A 113 -10.57 -20.32 4.82
C ILE A 113 -9.47 -19.54 5.53
N LYS A 114 -9.59 -19.36 6.86
CA LYS A 114 -8.52 -18.73 7.66
C LYS A 114 -7.20 -19.49 7.54
N THR A 115 -7.25 -20.82 7.59
CA THR A 115 -6.07 -21.67 7.42
C THR A 115 -5.47 -21.47 6.02
N LYS A 116 -6.29 -21.53 4.98
CA LYS A 116 -5.85 -21.31 3.59
C LYS A 116 -5.24 -19.92 3.38
N GLN A 117 -5.86 -18.85 3.94
CA GLN A 117 -5.27 -17.50 3.88
C GLN A 117 -3.89 -17.46 4.54
N LYS A 118 -3.71 -18.09 5.72
CA LYS A 118 -2.42 -18.15 6.41
C LYS A 118 -1.35 -18.88 5.60
N GLU A 119 -1.68 -20.04 5.03
CA GLU A 119 -0.77 -20.85 4.21
C GLU A 119 -0.30 -20.05 2.98
N ILE A 120 -1.23 -19.40 2.27
CA ILE A 120 -0.92 -18.59 1.09
C ILE A 120 -0.14 -17.33 1.48
N PHE A 121 -0.47 -16.69 2.61
CA PHE A 121 0.28 -15.55 3.10
C PHE A 121 1.74 -15.94 3.42
N ILE A 122 1.96 -17.08 4.12
CA ILE A 122 3.29 -17.59 4.41
C ILE A 122 4.06 -17.90 3.12
N THR A 123 3.42 -18.54 2.13
CA THR A 123 4.05 -18.79 0.83
C THR A 123 4.51 -17.51 0.13
N GLN A 124 3.73 -16.44 0.19
CA GLN A 124 4.10 -15.13 -0.37
C GLN A 124 5.22 -14.45 0.45
N ILE A 125 5.25 -14.62 1.77
CA ILE A 125 6.37 -14.18 2.61
C ILE A 125 7.66 -14.89 2.19
N GLU A 126 7.63 -16.19 2.00
CA GLU A 126 8.78 -16.99 1.57
C GLU A 126 9.26 -16.58 0.18
N LEU A 127 8.33 -16.26 -0.73
CA LEU A 127 8.65 -15.68 -2.03
C LEU A 127 9.38 -14.32 -1.88
N ALA A 128 8.87 -13.44 -1.02
CA ALA A 128 9.50 -12.13 -0.76
C ALA A 128 10.92 -12.27 -0.20
N ILE A 129 11.15 -13.24 0.70
CA ILE A 129 12.47 -13.55 1.24
C ILE A 129 13.41 -14.04 0.14
N ALA A 130 12.96 -15.01 -0.69
CA ALA A 130 13.77 -15.59 -1.75
C ALA A 130 14.23 -14.56 -2.78
N TYR A 131 13.37 -13.61 -3.12
CA TYR A 131 13.65 -12.55 -4.11
C TYR A 131 14.11 -11.24 -3.49
N LYS A 132 14.29 -11.19 -2.16
CA LYS A 132 14.75 -10.00 -1.41
C LYS A 132 13.90 -8.76 -1.70
N LYS A 133 12.58 -8.92 -1.75
CA LYS A 133 11.63 -7.84 -1.95
C LYS A 133 10.86 -7.54 -0.67
N PRO A 134 10.46 -6.29 -0.43
CA PRO A 134 9.58 -5.95 0.69
C PRO A 134 8.16 -6.49 0.45
N LEU A 135 7.36 -6.53 1.53
CA LEU A 135 5.96 -6.91 1.48
C LEU A 135 5.04 -5.69 1.39
N ILE A 136 3.90 -5.83 0.70
CA ILE A 136 2.70 -4.98 0.87
C ILE A 136 1.64 -5.86 1.53
N VAL A 137 1.29 -5.52 2.78
CA VAL A 137 0.49 -6.40 3.65
C VAL A 137 -0.88 -5.81 3.92
N HIS A 138 -1.90 -6.60 3.62
CA HIS A 138 -3.29 -6.36 3.98
C HIS A 138 -3.62 -7.01 5.32
N VAL A 139 -4.23 -6.27 6.25
CA VAL A 139 -4.70 -6.80 7.53
C VAL A 139 -6.07 -6.25 7.88
N ARG A 140 -7.09 -7.12 7.92
CA ARG A 140 -8.43 -6.74 8.35
C ARG A 140 -9.05 -7.81 9.26
N ASP A 141 -9.41 -7.40 10.49
CA ASP A 141 -9.95 -8.28 11.55
C ASP A 141 -9.08 -9.53 11.85
N ALA A 142 -7.76 -9.43 11.58
CA ALA A 142 -6.79 -10.53 11.68
C ALA A 142 -5.48 -10.10 12.37
N ASN A 143 -5.53 -9.10 13.26
CA ASN A 143 -4.33 -8.46 13.82
C ASN A 143 -3.39 -9.44 14.52
N GLU A 144 -3.92 -10.36 15.35
CA GLU A 144 -3.10 -11.29 16.13
C GLU A 144 -2.38 -12.32 15.24
N ASP A 145 -3.11 -12.95 14.32
CA ASP A 145 -2.53 -13.91 13.38
C ASP A 145 -1.50 -13.24 12.47
N SER A 146 -1.81 -12.05 11.94
CA SER A 146 -0.89 -11.28 11.11
C SER A 146 0.38 -10.87 11.87
N PHE A 147 0.23 -10.39 13.11
CA PHE A 147 1.37 -10.05 13.96
C PHE A 147 2.28 -11.26 14.20
N ASN A 148 1.71 -12.39 14.61
CA ASN A 148 2.47 -13.58 14.93
C ASN A 148 3.23 -14.13 13.71
N ILE A 149 2.57 -14.16 12.54
CA ILE A 149 3.21 -14.59 11.29
C ILE A 149 4.33 -13.63 10.92
N LEU A 150 4.05 -12.33 10.79
CA LEU A 150 5.06 -11.33 10.39
C LEU A 150 6.24 -11.30 11.35
N LYS A 151 5.99 -11.36 12.66
CA LYS A 151 7.03 -11.36 13.68
C LYS A 151 7.97 -12.57 13.56
N SER A 152 7.43 -13.75 13.22
CA SER A 152 8.22 -14.97 13.07
C SER A 152 9.18 -14.92 11.88
N TYR A 153 8.82 -14.20 10.80
CA TYR A 153 9.62 -14.07 9.59
C TYR A 153 10.43 -12.76 9.51
N ALA A 154 10.19 -11.81 10.40
CA ALA A 154 10.72 -10.44 10.31
C ALA A 154 12.23 -10.36 10.08
N LYS A 155 13.02 -11.20 10.75
CA LYS A 155 14.50 -11.21 10.64
C LYS A 155 15.03 -11.67 9.26
N TYR A 156 14.17 -12.24 8.42
CA TYR A 156 14.54 -12.72 7.09
C TYR A 156 14.05 -11.77 5.98
N LEU A 157 13.07 -10.91 6.31
CA LEU A 157 12.42 -9.99 5.36
C LEU A 157 13.25 -8.72 5.14
N GLN A 158 13.08 -8.10 3.99
CA GLN A 158 13.55 -6.74 3.69
C GLN A 158 12.63 -5.65 4.28
N GLY A 159 11.73 -6.02 5.21
CA GLY A 159 10.68 -5.19 5.72
C GLY A 159 9.40 -5.30 4.91
N GLY A 160 8.49 -4.37 5.13
CA GLY A 160 7.21 -4.29 4.40
C GLY A 160 6.41 -3.07 4.82
N VAL A 161 5.25 -2.89 4.22
CA VAL A 161 4.26 -1.90 4.63
C VAL A 161 2.96 -2.60 5.03
N LEU A 162 2.41 -2.25 6.17
CA LEU A 162 1.01 -2.51 6.50
C LEU A 162 0.19 -1.43 5.81
N HIS A 163 -0.36 -1.75 4.63
CA HIS A 163 -1.15 -0.80 3.88
C HIS A 163 -2.47 -0.52 4.59
N CYS A 164 -3.09 0.61 4.33
CA CYS A 164 -4.36 1.05 4.95
C CYS A 164 -4.40 0.78 6.47
N PHE A 165 -3.34 1.22 7.17
CA PHE A 165 -3.09 0.84 8.56
C PHE A 165 -4.32 1.03 9.45
N ASN A 166 -4.77 -0.05 10.07
CA ASN A 166 -6.02 -0.13 10.83
C ASN A 166 -5.93 0.36 12.28
N ALA A 167 -4.87 1.10 12.63
CA ALA A 167 -4.64 1.67 13.96
C ALA A 167 -4.47 0.63 15.10
N SER A 168 -3.98 -0.56 14.81
CA SER A 168 -3.72 -1.60 15.81
C SER A 168 -2.42 -1.32 16.59
N GLU A 169 -2.52 -1.15 17.90
CA GLU A 169 -1.32 -1.02 18.78
C GLU A 169 -0.46 -2.29 18.78
N LEU A 170 -1.06 -3.47 18.56
CA LEU A 170 -0.32 -4.71 18.43
C LEU A 170 0.56 -4.69 17.17
N LEU A 171 -0.01 -4.34 16.03
CA LEU A 171 0.70 -4.28 14.76
C LEU A 171 1.74 -3.15 14.73
N LEU A 172 1.52 -2.07 15.48
CA LEU A 172 2.50 -0.97 15.59
C LEU A 172 3.86 -1.45 16.09
N GLN A 173 3.92 -2.52 16.90
CA GLN A 173 5.18 -3.08 17.41
C GLN A 173 6.10 -3.58 16.27
N LEU A 174 5.55 -3.90 15.09
CA LEU A 174 6.32 -4.30 13.91
C LEU A 174 7.19 -3.15 13.34
N ALA A 175 7.00 -1.91 13.79
CA ALA A 175 7.90 -0.81 13.45
C ALA A 175 9.37 -1.12 13.78
N ASN A 176 9.61 -1.85 14.87
CA ASN A 176 10.95 -2.28 15.29
C ASN A 176 11.52 -3.42 14.44
N ASP A 177 10.70 -4.06 13.64
CA ASP A 177 11.03 -5.19 12.78
C ASP A 177 11.12 -4.81 11.29
N GLY A 178 11.22 -3.51 11.00
CA GLY A 178 11.40 -3.02 9.63
C GLY A 178 10.11 -2.74 8.86
N PHE A 179 8.95 -2.81 9.51
CA PHE A 179 7.68 -2.51 8.85
C PHE A 179 7.34 -1.01 8.88
N TYR A 180 6.71 -0.56 7.82
CA TYR A 180 6.14 0.77 7.60
C TYR A 180 4.63 0.72 7.67
N PHE A 181 4.00 1.90 7.76
CA PHE A 181 2.56 2.04 7.92
C PHE A 181 2.03 2.96 6.82
N GLY A 182 1.17 2.40 5.97
CA GLY A 182 0.48 3.12 4.90
C GLY A 182 -0.65 3.97 5.47
N ILE A 183 -0.59 5.26 5.24
CA ILE A 183 -1.60 6.21 5.69
C ILE A 183 -2.29 6.80 4.46
N GLY A 184 -3.57 6.47 4.33
CA GLY A 184 -4.42 6.87 3.21
C GLY A 184 -5.59 7.76 3.60
N GLY A 185 -6.57 7.84 2.70
CA GLY A 185 -7.76 8.68 2.80
C GLY A 185 -8.56 8.51 4.09
N VAL A 186 -8.53 7.32 4.69
CA VAL A 186 -9.21 7.00 5.96
C VAL A 186 -8.88 7.99 7.08
N LEU A 187 -7.64 8.50 7.13
CA LEU A 187 -7.23 9.48 8.14
C LEU A 187 -8.07 10.77 8.12
N THR A 188 -8.67 11.09 6.98
CA THR A 188 -9.49 12.31 6.81
C THR A 188 -10.95 12.12 7.23
N PHE A 189 -11.41 10.87 7.47
CA PHE A 189 -12.80 10.58 7.73
C PHE A 189 -13.24 11.06 9.12
N LYS A 190 -14.51 11.42 9.24
CA LYS A 190 -15.09 11.92 10.50
C LYS A 190 -15.01 10.93 11.67
N ASN A 191 -14.95 9.63 11.36
CA ASN A 191 -14.85 8.53 12.33
C ASN A 191 -13.43 7.99 12.52
N ALA A 192 -12.40 8.63 11.97
CA ALA A 192 -11.00 8.17 12.03
C ALA A 192 -10.31 8.41 13.40
N LYS A 193 -11.06 8.41 14.51
CA LYS A 193 -10.54 8.75 15.84
C LYS A 193 -9.32 7.91 16.22
N ASN A 194 -9.42 6.58 16.09
CA ASN A 194 -8.34 5.67 16.47
C ASN A 194 -7.06 5.92 15.65
N LEU A 195 -7.21 6.17 14.34
CA LEU A 195 -6.06 6.44 13.48
C LEU A 195 -5.40 7.80 13.80
N ILE A 196 -6.20 8.80 14.15
CA ILE A 196 -5.70 10.12 14.62
C ILE A 196 -4.93 9.97 15.95
N GLU A 197 -5.41 9.13 16.87
CA GLU A 197 -4.77 8.91 18.18
C GLU A 197 -3.48 8.09 18.07
N ILE A 198 -3.40 7.12 17.15
CA ILE A 198 -2.23 6.26 16.99
C ILE A 198 -1.14 6.89 16.11
N LEU A 199 -1.52 7.74 15.14
CA LEU A 199 -0.57 8.33 14.19
C LEU A 199 0.65 8.99 14.87
N PRO A 200 0.52 9.77 15.97
CA PRO A 200 1.68 10.32 16.67
C PRO A 200 2.59 9.28 17.34
N LYS A 201 2.10 8.05 17.54
CA LYS A 201 2.88 6.93 18.12
C LYS A 201 3.69 6.19 17.05
N ILE A 202 3.35 6.34 15.77
CA ILE A 202 4.11 5.74 14.68
C ILE A 202 5.45 6.48 14.54
N PRO A 203 6.60 5.77 14.54
CA PRO A 203 7.88 6.42 14.25
C PRO A 203 7.82 7.15 12.91
N LYS A 204 8.22 8.41 12.87
CA LYS A 204 8.09 9.24 11.66
C LYS A 204 8.80 8.63 10.45
N ASP A 205 9.92 7.94 10.66
CA ASP A 205 10.68 7.22 9.62
C ASP A 205 10.02 5.91 9.16
N LYS A 206 8.78 5.63 9.60
CA LYS A 206 7.98 4.46 9.25
C LYS A 206 6.62 4.80 8.63
N ILE A 207 6.32 6.06 8.35
CA ILE A 207 5.07 6.48 7.72
C ILE A 207 5.29 6.59 6.20
N VAL A 208 4.39 6.00 5.40
CA VAL A 208 4.31 6.20 3.95
C VAL A 208 2.91 6.69 3.56
N LEU A 209 2.80 7.36 2.41
CA LEU A 209 1.55 7.87 1.86
C LEU A 209 0.99 6.93 0.81
N GLU A 210 -0.34 6.82 0.79
CA GLU A 210 -1.06 6.04 -0.20
C GLU A 210 -2.45 6.63 -0.47
N THR A 211 -3.07 6.21 -1.59
CA THR A 211 -4.48 6.48 -1.87
C THR A 211 -5.40 5.33 -1.54
N ASP A 212 -4.98 4.11 -1.84
CA ASP A 212 -5.85 2.93 -2.01
C ASP A 212 -6.91 3.18 -3.12
N GLY A 213 -6.52 3.96 -4.13
CA GLY A 213 -7.42 4.27 -5.27
C GLY A 213 -7.77 3.01 -6.07
N PRO A 214 -9.02 2.89 -6.55
CA PRO A 214 -10.11 3.90 -6.63
C PRO A 214 -10.95 4.06 -5.35
N TYR A 215 -10.58 3.38 -4.26
CA TYR A 215 -11.33 3.33 -3.01
C TYR A 215 -10.89 4.45 -2.04
N LEU A 216 -11.58 4.52 -0.89
CA LEU A 216 -11.21 5.28 0.31
C LEU A 216 -10.89 6.77 0.07
N THR A 217 -11.55 7.39 -0.89
CA THR A 217 -11.38 8.80 -1.28
C THR A 217 -11.42 9.70 -0.06
N PRO A 218 -10.41 10.58 0.14
CA PRO A 218 -10.35 11.48 1.29
C PRO A 218 -11.45 12.55 1.27
N GLU A 219 -11.76 13.10 2.44
CA GLU A 219 -12.56 14.32 2.53
C GLU A 219 -11.80 15.49 1.88
N PRO A 220 -12.50 16.42 1.18
CA PRO A 220 -13.94 16.53 1.06
C PRO A 220 -14.56 15.75 -0.14
N TYR A 221 -13.81 14.85 -0.75
CA TYR A 221 -14.22 14.18 -1.99
C TYR A 221 -14.85 12.79 -1.77
N ARG A 222 -15.23 12.45 -0.53
CA ARG A 222 -15.91 11.19 -0.21
C ARG A 222 -17.03 10.87 -1.19
N GLY A 223 -17.10 9.57 -1.60
CA GLY A 223 -18.12 9.08 -2.53
C GLY A 223 -17.79 9.26 -4.02
N LYS A 224 -16.67 9.92 -4.35
CA LYS A 224 -16.12 9.96 -5.72
C LYS A 224 -15.06 8.86 -5.87
N THR A 225 -14.69 8.53 -7.11
CA THR A 225 -13.52 7.71 -7.42
C THR A 225 -12.27 8.41 -6.89
N ASN A 226 -11.42 7.65 -6.16
CA ASN A 226 -10.16 8.19 -5.67
C ASN A 226 -9.16 8.38 -6.81
N ASP A 227 -8.23 9.31 -6.65
CA ASP A 227 -7.24 9.72 -7.63
C ASP A 227 -5.90 9.95 -6.90
N PRO A 228 -4.75 9.55 -7.46
CA PRO A 228 -3.43 9.75 -6.85
C PRO A 228 -3.15 11.18 -6.37
N ILE A 229 -3.69 12.21 -7.05
CA ILE A 229 -3.54 13.61 -6.62
C ILE A 229 -4.15 13.86 -5.23
N LEU A 230 -5.13 13.07 -4.81
CA LEU A 230 -5.81 13.26 -3.53
C LEU A 230 -4.94 12.86 -2.32
N THR A 231 -3.76 12.23 -2.53
CA THR A 231 -2.74 12.06 -1.47
C THR A 231 -2.30 13.39 -0.86
N HIS A 232 -2.44 14.50 -1.59
CA HIS A 232 -2.19 15.84 -1.05
C HIS A 232 -3.07 16.20 0.15
N PHE A 233 -4.32 15.70 0.20
CA PHE A 233 -5.22 15.89 1.34
C PHE A 233 -4.81 15.01 2.52
N VAL A 234 -4.32 13.80 2.23
CA VAL A 234 -3.78 12.90 3.26
C VAL A 234 -2.52 13.51 3.89
N ALA A 235 -1.57 13.98 3.07
CA ALA A 235 -0.36 14.65 3.54
C ALA A 235 -0.68 15.89 4.41
N GLN A 236 -1.67 16.69 3.98
CA GLN A 236 -2.14 17.85 4.75
C GLN A 236 -2.74 17.42 6.11
N LYS A 237 -3.49 16.32 6.13
CA LYS A 237 -4.09 15.81 7.37
C LYS A 237 -3.03 15.25 8.32
N ILE A 238 -2.02 14.53 7.82
CA ILE A 238 -0.87 14.08 8.62
C ILE A 238 -0.14 15.29 9.23
N ALA A 239 0.12 16.32 8.41
CA ALA A 239 0.77 17.54 8.85
C ALA A 239 0.02 18.21 10.02
N GLN A 240 -1.31 18.30 9.91
CA GLN A 240 -2.16 18.81 10.99
C GLN A 240 -2.07 17.99 12.29
N VAL A 241 -2.15 16.65 12.17
CA VAL A 241 -2.13 15.77 13.36
C VAL A 241 -0.77 15.75 14.02
N LEU A 242 0.31 15.74 13.24
CA LEU A 242 1.68 15.70 13.75
C LEU A 242 2.27 17.09 14.05
N GLN A 243 1.53 18.16 13.76
CA GLN A 243 1.99 19.56 13.92
C GLN A 243 3.29 19.83 13.14
N LEU A 244 3.36 19.34 11.91
CA LEU A 244 4.48 19.52 10.99
C LEU A 244 4.05 20.38 9.79
N ASP A 245 5.02 20.87 9.03
CA ASP A 245 4.76 21.44 7.71
C ASP A 245 4.40 20.33 6.71
N LYS A 246 3.50 20.62 5.76
CA LYS A 246 3.07 19.66 4.73
C LYS A 246 4.26 19.19 3.87
N GLN A 247 5.18 20.09 3.52
CA GLN A 247 6.35 19.73 2.71
C GLN A 247 7.32 18.84 3.49
N GLU A 248 7.43 19.06 4.81
CA GLU A 248 8.19 18.17 5.70
C GLU A 248 7.60 16.75 5.71
N VAL A 249 6.27 16.63 5.80
CA VAL A 249 5.58 15.33 5.73
C VAL A 249 5.84 14.65 4.38
N ILE A 250 5.69 15.36 3.26
CA ILE A 250 5.94 14.81 1.92
C ILE A 250 7.41 14.34 1.80
N LYS A 251 8.36 15.15 2.21
CA LYS A 251 9.79 14.79 2.18
C LYS A 251 10.08 13.55 3.01
N LEU A 252 9.52 13.48 4.21
CA LEU A 252 9.69 12.35 5.13
C LEU A 252 9.11 11.05 4.53
N THR A 253 7.87 11.09 4.07
CA THR A 253 7.18 9.91 3.53
C THR A 253 7.79 9.43 2.22
N ASN A 254 8.29 10.34 1.39
CA ASN A 254 9.05 9.99 0.19
C ASN A 254 10.37 9.31 0.51
N PHE A 255 11.12 9.83 1.50
CA PHE A 255 12.35 9.19 1.95
C PHE A 255 12.07 7.76 2.43
N ASN A 256 11.00 7.58 3.20
CA ASN A 256 10.57 6.29 3.70
C ASN A 256 10.18 5.33 2.56
N ALA A 257 9.36 5.78 1.61
CA ALA A 257 8.96 4.98 0.46
C ALA A 257 10.16 4.60 -0.43
N LYS A 258 11.09 5.53 -0.68
CA LYS A 258 12.33 5.26 -1.41
C LYS A 258 13.19 4.23 -0.70
N ARG A 259 13.31 4.34 0.61
CA ARG A 259 14.06 3.39 1.44
C ARG A 259 13.43 2.00 1.45
N LEU A 260 12.11 1.88 1.36
CA LEU A 260 11.44 0.58 1.36
C LEU A 260 11.45 -0.08 -0.01
N PHE A 261 11.07 0.65 -1.07
CA PHE A 261 10.73 0.06 -2.36
C PHE A 261 11.77 0.28 -3.46
N PHE A 262 12.66 1.29 -3.33
CA PHE A 262 13.50 1.75 -4.42
C PHE A 262 15.00 1.72 -4.09
N GLN A 263 15.42 0.87 -3.12
CA GLN A 263 16.85 0.67 -2.84
C GLN A 263 17.49 -0.11 -4.00
N GLY A 264 18.37 0.57 -4.75
CA GLY A 264 19.10 -0.04 -5.87
C GLY A 264 18.46 0.14 -7.26
N LEU A 265 17.42 0.98 -7.35
CA LEU A 265 16.87 1.47 -8.60
C LEU A 265 17.44 2.85 -8.94
#